data_7effbbef32d0fa48f21e92e2b3b38632
#
_entry.id   7effbbef32d0fa48f21e92e2b3b38632
#
_cell.length_a   1.000
_cell.length_b   1.000
_cell.length_c   1.000
_cell.angle_alpha   90.00
_cell.angle_beta   90.00
_cell.angle_gamma   90.00
#
_symmetry.space_group_name_H-M   'P 1'
#
loop_
_entity.id
_entity.type
_entity.pdbx_description
1 polymer ?
#
loop_
_entity_poly.entity_id
_entity_poly.type
_entity_poly.pdbx_seq_one_letter_code
_entity_poly.pdbx_strand_id
1 'polypeptide(L)'
;MGIAVGIDLGTTNSAVSVVRPTGKPEVLKNKEGDSITPSVVLFQSFGGPDEPLVGEQAKRQAAAFPDDIVQHVKRYMGDPSWRFDSSSGAQYSAEEVSAIILKRLKEDAEIALGEEVTDAVITVPAYFDDARRTATKQAGQIAGLNVLRVLNEPTAAALSYGIDADANGTVLVYDLGGGTFDVTILKIAGTEFEVIATDGDRNLGGFDFDNALMSYLNEELKKQGAPDALEDVALMASLREKAEFAKKALSTVPKTNVQFSANDQHYQIGRASCRERV
;
A
#
# COMPACT_ATOMS: atom_id res chain seq x y z
N MET A 1 -2.25 30.40 -6.59
CA MET A 1 -2.83 29.46 -5.62
C MET A 1 -2.34 28.09 -6.04
N GLY A 2 -1.78 27.31 -5.11
CA GLY A 2 -1.39 25.94 -5.45
C GLY A 2 -2.58 25.01 -5.67
N ILE A 3 -2.31 23.85 -6.23
CA ILE A 3 -3.35 22.87 -6.57
C ILE A 3 -3.65 21.99 -5.35
N ALA A 4 -4.94 21.63 -5.20
CA ALA A 4 -5.37 20.62 -4.24
C ALA A 4 -5.48 19.25 -4.92
N VAL A 5 -4.96 18.22 -4.26
CA VAL A 5 -5.00 16.82 -4.73
C VAL A 5 -5.73 15.91 -3.75
N GLY A 6 -6.27 14.81 -4.27
CA GLY A 6 -6.74 13.68 -3.47
C GLY A 6 -5.65 12.62 -3.40
N ILE A 7 -5.33 12.15 -2.19
CA ILE A 7 -4.33 11.10 -1.98
C ILE A 7 -4.97 9.92 -1.28
N ASP A 8 -4.86 8.76 -1.90
CA ASP A 8 -5.09 7.48 -1.25
C ASP A 8 -3.75 6.96 -0.73
N LEU A 9 -3.54 7.06 0.59
CA LEU A 9 -2.36 6.53 1.26
C LEU A 9 -2.62 5.08 1.68
N GLY A 10 -2.47 4.16 0.76
CA GLY A 10 -2.76 2.74 0.99
C GLY A 10 -1.66 1.99 1.76
N THR A 11 -2.01 0.86 2.36
CA THR A 11 -1.05 0.00 3.09
C THR A 11 0.03 -0.58 2.17
N THR A 12 -0.34 -0.95 0.95
CA THR A 12 0.55 -1.60 -0.03
C THR A 12 0.86 -0.68 -1.21
N ASN A 13 -0.13 0.05 -1.69
CA ASN A 13 0.00 0.97 -2.82
C ASN A 13 -0.72 2.27 -2.49
N SER A 14 -0.20 3.36 -2.98
CA SER A 14 -0.78 4.69 -2.87
C SER A 14 -1.05 5.29 -4.24
N ALA A 15 -1.99 6.22 -4.31
CA ALA A 15 -2.34 6.93 -5.54
C ALA A 15 -2.60 8.41 -5.26
N VAL A 16 -2.38 9.25 -6.27
CA VAL A 16 -2.70 10.68 -6.22
C VAL A 16 -3.61 11.04 -7.39
N SER A 17 -4.57 11.88 -7.13
CA SER A 17 -5.57 12.31 -8.12
C SER A 17 -5.82 13.82 -8.04
N VAL A 18 -6.32 14.38 -9.13
CA VAL A 18 -6.71 15.79 -9.22
C VAL A 18 -8.09 15.91 -9.85
N VAL A 19 -8.83 16.95 -9.51
CA VAL A 19 -10.03 17.33 -10.25
C VAL A 19 -9.62 18.33 -11.31
N ARG A 20 -9.76 17.97 -12.58
CA ARG A 20 -9.45 18.86 -13.70
C ARG A 20 -10.44 20.04 -13.79
N PRO A 21 -10.09 21.13 -14.47
CA PRO A 21 -11.01 22.26 -14.66
C PRO A 21 -12.37 21.88 -15.29
N THR A 22 -12.43 20.74 -15.96
CA THR A 22 -13.66 20.15 -16.50
C THR A 22 -14.57 19.53 -15.44
N GLY A 23 -14.16 19.50 -14.17
CA GLY A 23 -14.85 18.83 -13.07
C GLY A 23 -14.62 17.32 -13.00
N LYS A 24 -13.84 16.73 -13.93
CA LYS A 24 -13.57 15.28 -13.92
C LYS A 24 -12.37 14.94 -13.05
N PRO A 25 -12.47 13.92 -12.17
CA PRO A 25 -11.32 13.40 -11.45
C PRO A 25 -10.40 12.62 -12.41
N GLU A 26 -9.11 12.72 -12.16
CA GLU A 26 -8.08 12.00 -12.89
C GLU A 26 -7.01 11.50 -11.92
N VAL A 27 -6.67 10.21 -12.00
CA VAL A 27 -5.53 9.65 -11.28
C VAL A 27 -4.27 10.02 -12.03
N LEU A 28 -3.33 10.66 -11.35
CA LEU A 28 -2.07 11.10 -11.93
C LEU A 28 -1.09 9.93 -12.02
N LYS A 29 -0.25 9.97 -13.03
CA LYS A 29 0.84 9.00 -13.19
C LYS A 29 2.07 9.45 -12.41
N ASN A 30 2.74 8.50 -11.78
CA ASN A 30 4.03 8.72 -11.16
C ASN A 30 5.14 8.86 -12.23
N LYS A 31 6.35 9.16 -11.79
CA LYS A 31 7.51 9.33 -12.70
C LYS A 31 7.89 8.05 -13.47
N GLU A 32 7.44 6.88 -13.03
CA GLU A 32 7.59 5.61 -13.74
C GLU A 32 6.49 5.38 -14.79
N GLY A 33 5.47 6.22 -14.84
CA GLY A 33 4.34 6.13 -15.76
C GLY A 33 3.16 5.30 -15.25
N ASP A 34 3.20 4.84 -13.99
CA ASP A 34 2.16 4.05 -13.37
C ASP A 34 1.16 4.93 -12.62
N SER A 35 -0.09 4.47 -12.51
CA SER A 35 -1.15 5.16 -11.78
C SER A 35 -1.15 4.90 -10.27
N ILE A 36 -0.31 3.96 -9.81
CA ILE A 36 -0.14 3.61 -8.41
C ILE A 36 1.34 3.57 -8.07
N THR A 37 1.67 3.91 -6.82
CA THR A 37 3.03 3.89 -6.29
C THR A 37 3.06 2.94 -5.11
N PRO A 38 3.90 1.89 -5.08
CA PRO A 38 4.07 1.05 -3.92
C PRO A 38 4.41 1.86 -2.67
N SER A 39 3.71 1.60 -1.55
CA SER A 39 3.94 2.25 -0.26
C SER A 39 5.14 1.61 0.45
N VAL A 40 6.28 1.66 -0.21
CA VAL A 40 7.54 1.04 0.19
C VAL A 40 8.61 2.10 0.23
N VAL A 41 9.38 2.15 1.33
CA VAL A 41 10.50 3.06 1.51
C VAL A 41 11.76 2.26 1.80
N LEU A 42 12.80 2.48 1.02
CA LEU A 42 14.15 1.97 1.27
C LEU A 42 15.03 3.12 1.72
N PHE A 43 15.64 2.99 2.88
CA PHE A 43 16.59 3.95 3.42
C PHE A 43 18.00 3.57 2.96
N GLN A 44 18.60 4.42 2.13
CA GLN A 44 19.98 4.22 1.64
C GLN A 44 20.89 5.24 2.31
N SER A 45 22.02 4.78 2.83
CA SER A 45 23.07 5.66 3.36
C SER A 45 24.39 5.37 2.65
N PHE A 46 24.99 6.43 2.12
CA PHE A 46 26.30 6.38 1.47
C PHE A 46 27.38 7.05 2.33
N GLY A 47 27.29 6.85 3.67
CA GLY A 47 28.19 7.47 4.64
C GLY A 47 27.76 8.89 5.04
N GLY A 48 26.51 9.25 4.79
CA GLY A 48 25.83 10.49 5.14
C GLY A 48 24.44 10.25 5.71
N PRO A 49 23.57 11.26 5.72
CA PRO A 49 22.15 11.09 6.04
C PRO A 49 21.48 10.10 5.09
N ASP A 50 20.38 9.49 5.57
CA ASP A 50 19.59 8.58 4.74
C ASP A 50 18.99 9.32 3.53
N GLU A 51 19.09 8.70 2.36
CA GLU A 51 18.43 9.12 1.13
C GLU A 51 17.30 8.14 0.83
N PRO A 52 16.04 8.46 1.21
CA PRO A 52 14.94 7.53 1.06
C PRO A 52 14.52 7.38 -0.40
N LEU A 53 14.46 6.13 -0.85
CA LEU A 53 13.90 5.74 -2.14
C LEU A 53 12.48 5.22 -1.93
N VAL A 54 11.52 5.63 -2.76
CA VAL A 54 10.09 5.26 -2.60
C VAL A 54 9.56 4.59 -3.86
N GLY A 55 8.66 3.64 -3.67
CA GLY A 55 7.89 3.04 -4.74
C GLY A 55 8.49 1.77 -5.33
N GLU A 56 8.31 1.57 -6.63
CA GLU A 56 8.68 0.32 -7.31
C GLU A 56 10.19 0.04 -7.24
N GLN A 57 11.01 1.08 -7.32
CA GLN A 57 12.47 0.92 -7.23
C GLN A 57 12.91 0.46 -5.83
N ALA A 58 12.27 0.96 -4.76
CA ALA A 58 12.50 0.50 -3.40
C ALA A 58 12.03 -0.96 -3.25
N LYS A 59 10.85 -1.29 -3.75
CA LYS A 59 10.26 -2.64 -3.69
C LYS A 59 11.16 -3.69 -4.34
N ARG A 60 11.75 -3.39 -5.50
CA ARG A 60 12.66 -4.30 -6.22
C ARG A 60 13.95 -4.59 -5.46
N GLN A 61 14.35 -3.70 -4.59
CA GLN A 61 15.57 -3.84 -3.78
C GLN A 61 15.32 -4.48 -2.41
N ALA A 62 14.07 -4.81 -2.07
CA ALA A 62 13.69 -5.36 -0.77
C ALA A 62 14.48 -6.61 -0.35
N ALA A 63 14.77 -7.49 -1.31
CA ALA A 63 15.53 -8.71 -1.05
C ALA A 63 17.03 -8.45 -0.81
N ALA A 64 17.57 -7.37 -1.37
CA ALA A 64 18.99 -7.01 -1.22
C ALA A 64 19.26 -6.19 0.05
N PHE A 65 18.25 -5.44 0.54
CA PHE A 65 18.37 -4.55 1.69
C PHE A 65 17.21 -4.76 2.68
N PRO A 66 17.06 -5.97 3.24
CA PRO A 66 15.90 -6.31 4.07
C PRO A 66 15.82 -5.51 5.37
N ASP A 67 16.96 -5.07 5.92
CA ASP A 67 17.05 -4.33 7.17
C ASP A 67 16.77 -2.83 7.00
N ASP A 68 16.87 -2.30 5.78
CA ASP A 68 16.68 -0.88 5.46
C ASP A 68 15.37 -0.58 4.74
N ILE A 69 14.48 -1.56 4.61
CA ILE A 69 13.23 -1.40 3.89
C ILE A 69 12.02 -1.40 4.82
N VAL A 70 11.13 -0.44 4.62
CA VAL A 70 9.84 -0.35 5.32
C VAL A 70 8.71 -0.60 4.36
N GLN A 71 7.86 -1.55 4.72
CA GLN A 71 6.61 -1.87 4.04
C GLN A 71 5.46 -1.87 5.05
N HIS A 72 4.24 -1.63 4.57
CA HIS A 72 3.01 -1.69 5.39
C HIS A 72 3.00 -0.73 6.59
N VAL A 73 3.73 0.38 6.54
CA VAL A 73 3.86 1.35 7.64
C VAL A 73 2.50 1.88 8.13
N LYS A 74 1.49 1.93 7.28
CA LYS A 74 0.13 2.39 7.63
C LYS A 74 -0.49 1.59 8.79
N ARG A 75 -0.10 0.33 8.99
CA ARG A 75 -0.57 -0.51 10.13
C ARG A 75 -0.12 0.05 11.48
N TYR A 76 0.94 0.85 11.50
CA TYR A 76 1.57 1.43 12.71
C TYR A 76 1.24 2.91 12.93
N MET A 77 0.40 3.51 12.05
CA MET A 77 -0.02 4.90 12.21
C MET A 77 -0.68 5.14 13.56
N GLY A 78 -0.20 6.17 14.26
CA GLY A 78 -0.69 6.52 15.59
C GLY A 78 -0.17 5.63 16.73
N ASP A 79 0.76 4.71 16.47
CA ASP A 79 1.46 3.96 17.50
C ASP A 79 2.72 4.71 17.93
N PRO A 80 2.73 5.34 19.13
CA PRO A 80 3.86 6.14 19.59
C PRO A 80 5.10 5.30 19.94
N SER A 81 4.95 3.98 20.05
CA SER A 81 6.05 3.07 20.39
C SER A 81 6.78 2.52 19.17
N TRP A 82 6.13 2.53 18.01
CA TRP A 82 6.74 1.99 16.80
C TRP A 82 7.83 2.91 16.25
N ARG A 83 8.98 2.33 15.97
CA ARG A 83 10.11 3.00 15.31
C ARG A 83 10.73 2.06 14.29
N PHE A 84 11.24 2.64 13.24
CA PHE A 84 12.13 1.98 12.30
C PHE A 84 13.55 2.52 12.51
N ASP A 85 14.50 1.59 12.70
CA ASP A 85 15.93 1.90 12.84
C ASP A 85 16.62 1.62 11.51
N SER A 86 17.14 2.65 10.85
CA SER A 86 17.93 2.47 9.62
C SER A 86 19.36 2.06 9.93
N SER A 87 20.07 1.46 8.97
CA SER A 87 21.49 1.11 9.09
C SER A 87 22.41 2.33 9.31
N SER A 88 21.93 3.55 9.05
CA SER A 88 22.65 4.78 9.40
C SER A 88 22.60 5.11 10.89
N GLY A 89 21.72 4.44 11.65
CA GLY A 89 21.43 4.72 13.05
C GLY A 89 20.36 5.79 13.26
N ALA A 90 19.70 6.25 12.21
CA ALA A 90 18.54 7.14 12.32
C ALA A 90 17.27 6.35 12.66
N GLN A 91 16.38 6.98 13.44
CA GLN A 91 15.08 6.40 13.83
C GLN A 91 13.94 7.19 13.20
N TYR A 92 12.96 6.48 12.67
CA TYR A 92 11.79 7.05 12.02
C TYR A 92 10.49 6.55 12.66
N SER A 93 9.56 7.46 12.92
CA SER A 93 8.18 7.12 13.30
C SER A 93 7.35 6.69 12.08
N ALA A 94 6.18 6.13 12.32
CA ALA A 94 5.26 5.77 11.25
C ALA A 94 4.79 7.00 10.46
N GLU A 95 4.63 8.13 11.12
CA GLU A 95 4.28 9.41 10.52
C GLU A 95 5.38 9.93 9.58
N GLU A 96 6.65 9.83 10.01
CA GLU A 96 7.80 10.27 9.20
C GLU A 96 8.00 9.38 7.97
N VAL A 97 7.91 8.06 8.10
CA VAL A 97 7.95 7.16 6.94
C VAL A 97 6.78 7.41 5.99
N SER A 98 5.57 7.62 6.52
CA SER A 98 4.40 7.95 5.70
C SER A 98 4.54 9.30 5.01
N ALA A 99 5.17 10.28 5.68
CA ALA A 99 5.46 11.58 5.09
C ALA A 99 6.43 11.49 3.90
N ILE A 100 7.40 10.57 3.94
CA ILE A 100 8.30 10.30 2.80
C ILE A 100 7.50 9.78 1.60
N ILE A 101 6.53 8.88 1.81
CA ILE A 101 5.64 8.41 0.75
C ILE A 101 4.78 9.56 0.21
N LEU A 102 4.17 10.36 1.10
CA LEU A 102 3.34 11.49 0.69
C LEU A 102 4.13 12.56 -0.07
N LYS A 103 5.37 12.82 0.34
CA LYS A 103 6.27 13.75 -0.36
C LYS A 103 6.55 13.27 -1.78
N ARG A 104 6.80 11.96 -1.96
CA ARG A 104 6.99 11.38 -3.30
C ARG A 104 5.73 11.54 -4.17
N LEU A 105 4.54 11.29 -3.62
CA LEU A 105 3.27 11.46 -4.35
C LEU A 105 3.02 12.94 -4.73
N LYS A 106 3.39 13.86 -3.84
CA LYS A 106 3.36 15.30 -4.12
C LYS A 106 4.27 15.65 -5.29
N GLU A 107 5.53 15.22 -5.25
CA GLU A 107 6.52 15.45 -6.32
C GLU A 107 6.06 14.86 -7.66
N ASP A 108 5.52 13.65 -7.66
CA ASP A 108 4.98 13.01 -8.87
C ASP A 108 3.78 13.82 -9.43
N ALA A 109 2.91 14.34 -8.56
CA ALA A 109 1.80 15.18 -8.96
C ALA A 109 2.26 16.52 -9.54
N GLU A 110 3.24 17.17 -8.91
CA GLU A 110 3.83 18.42 -9.41
C GLU A 110 4.47 18.25 -10.78
N ILE A 111 5.17 17.14 -11.02
CA ILE A 111 5.75 16.79 -12.33
C ILE A 111 4.62 16.59 -13.36
N ALA A 112 3.57 15.84 -13.01
CA ALA A 112 2.48 15.55 -13.93
C ALA A 112 1.62 16.76 -14.28
N LEU A 113 1.49 17.72 -13.34
CA LEU A 113 0.67 18.92 -13.49
C LEU A 113 1.46 20.11 -14.05
N GLY A 114 2.79 20.16 -13.83
CA GLY A 114 3.62 21.32 -14.10
C GLY A 114 3.36 22.51 -13.18
N GLU A 115 2.71 22.27 -12.02
CA GLU A 115 2.29 23.28 -11.06
C GLU A 115 2.55 22.80 -9.62
N GLU A 116 2.67 23.74 -8.68
CA GLU A 116 2.89 23.44 -7.28
C GLU A 116 1.64 22.84 -6.63
N VAL A 117 1.81 21.74 -5.88
CA VAL A 117 0.77 21.09 -5.08
C VAL A 117 0.94 21.54 -3.63
N THR A 118 -0.04 22.29 -3.12
CA THR A 118 0.00 22.83 -1.75
C THR A 118 -0.97 22.16 -0.80
N ASP A 119 -2.10 21.68 -1.32
CA ASP A 119 -3.22 21.22 -0.53
C ASP A 119 -3.55 19.75 -0.83
N ALA A 120 -4.02 19.01 0.18
CA ALA A 120 -4.43 17.62 0.00
C ALA A 120 -5.66 17.25 0.82
N VAL A 121 -6.46 16.34 0.25
CA VAL A 121 -7.39 15.48 0.99
C VAL A 121 -6.78 14.09 1.02
N ILE A 122 -6.60 13.51 2.22
CA ILE A 122 -5.97 12.19 2.38
C ILE A 122 -7.01 11.20 2.90
N THR A 123 -7.06 10.00 2.31
CA THR A 123 -8.01 8.96 2.74
C THR A 123 -7.42 8.10 3.85
N VAL A 124 -8.32 7.59 4.73
CA VAL A 124 -8.02 6.67 5.82
C VAL A 124 -9.12 5.62 5.94
N PRO A 125 -8.83 4.43 6.46
CA PRO A 125 -9.85 3.43 6.78
C PRO A 125 -10.92 3.99 7.73
N ALA A 126 -12.16 3.52 7.60
CA ALA A 126 -13.26 4.01 8.43
C ALA A 126 -13.07 3.77 9.92
N TYR A 127 -12.35 2.69 10.29
CA TYR A 127 -12.07 2.33 11.68
C TYR A 127 -10.91 3.11 12.33
N PHE A 128 -10.20 3.99 11.58
CA PHE A 128 -9.15 4.81 12.18
C PHE A 128 -9.74 5.71 13.26
N ASP A 129 -9.19 5.59 14.46
CA ASP A 129 -9.48 6.47 15.59
C ASP A 129 -8.84 7.86 15.41
N ASP A 130 -9.12 8.77 16.33
CA ASP A 130 -8.63 10.15 16.27
C ASP A 130 -7.10 10.23 16.30
N ALA A 131 -6.43 9.32 17.02
CA ALA A 131 -4.97 9.27 17.06
C ALA A 131 -4.37 8.98 15.69
N ARG A 132 -4.89 7.95 14.98
CA ARG A 132 -4.44 7.58 13.64
C ARG A 132 -4.79 8.62 12.58
N ARG A 133 -5.96 9.27 12.69
CA ARG A 133 -6.34 10.39 11.82
C ARG A 133 -5.42 11.59 12.01
N THR A 134 -5.10 11.91 13.26
CA THR A 134 -4.15 12.96 13.60
C THR A 134 -2.76 12.65 13.06
N ALA A 135 -2.28 11.43 13.25
CA ALA A 135 -1.00 10.95 12.72
C ALA A 135 -0.94 11.07 11.18
N THR A 136 -2.03 10.69 10.48
CA THR A 136 -2.12 10.85 9.03
C THR A 136 -2.06 12.32 8.60
N LYS A 137 -2.74 13.20 9.34
CA LYS A 137 -2.67 14.64 9.09
C LYS A 137 -1.26 15.19 9.31
N GLN A 138 -0.59 14.77 10.40
CA GLN A 138 0.79 15.14 10.69
C GLN A 138 1.76 14.68 9.61
N ALA A 139 1.62 13.44 9.12
CA ALA A 139 2.42 12.92 8.00
C ALA A 139 2.29 13.82 6.75
N GLY A 140 1.06 14.26 6.42
CA GLY A 140 0.82 15.20 5.34
C GLY A 140 1.52 16.56 5.56
N GLN A 141 1.47 17.07 6.77
CA GLN A 141 2.15 18.34 7.13
C GLN A 141 3.68 18.22 7.04
N ILE A 142 4.26 17.11 7.51
CA ILE A 142 5.70 16.82 7.39
C ILE A 142 6.10 16.74 5.90
N ALA A 143 5.22 16.19 5.04
CA ALA A 143 5.43 16.16 3.60
C ALA A 143 5.29 17.52 2.90
N GLY A 144 4.98 18.59 3.65
CA GLY A 144 4.79 19.94 3.10
C GLY A 144 3.44 20.14 2.42
N LEU A 145 2.40 19.41 2.87
CA LEU A 145 1.03 19.54 2.39
C LEU A 145 0.15 20.21 3.46
N ASN A 146 -0.69 21.15 3.04
CA ASN A 146 -1.80 21.61 3.86
C ASN A 146 -2.95 20.59 3.75
N VAL A 147 -3.15 19.79 4.79
CA VAL A 147 -4.19 18.74 4.79
C VAL A 147 -5.54 19.37 5.09
N LEU A 148 -6.32 19.58 4.02
CA LEU A 148 -7.66 20.19 4.09
C LEU A 148 -8.64 19.28 4.84
N ARG A 149 -8.55 17.97 4.58
CA ARG A 149 -9.44 16.98 5.19
C ARG A 149 -8.79 15.59 5.21
N VAL A 150 -9.08 14.83 6.26
CA VAL A 150 -8.90 13.37 6.30
C VAL A 150 -10.28 12.74 6.08
N LEU A 151 -10.43 11.94 5.01
CA LEU A 151 -11.69 11.37 4.56
C LEU A 151 -11.67 9.85 4.68
N ASN A 152 -12.80 9.23 5.01
CA ASN A 152 -12.88 7.77 5.05
C ASN A 152 -12.80 7.18 3.63
N GLU A 153 -11.99 6.14 3.44
CA GLU A 153 -11.85 5.40 2.17
C GLU A 153 -13.19 4.94 1.60
N PRO A 154 -14.09 4.29 2.36
CA PRO A 154 -15.39 3.89 1.82
C PRO A 154 -16.28 5.07 1.44
N THR A 155 -16.14 6.22 2.11
CA THR A 155 -16.85 7.44 1.72
C THR A 155 -16.30 8.00 0.41
N ALA A 156 -14.99 8.00 0.22
CA ALA A 156 -14.34 8.41 -1.03
C ALA A 156 -14.76 7.51 -2.20
N ALA A 157 -14.79 6.19 -1.98
CA ALA A 157 -15.25 5.22 -2.98
C ALA A 157 -16.73 5.44 -3.36
N ALA A 158 -17.60 5.65 -2.36
CA ALA A 158 -19.02 5.92 -2.59
C ALA A 158 -19.25 7.26 -3.32
N LEU A 159 -18.46 8.29 -2.99
CA LEU A 159 -18.49 9.58 -3.69
C LEU A 159 -18.11 9.42 -5.16
N SER A 160 -17.06 8.67 -5.45
CA SER A 160 -16.63 8.41 -6.83
C SER A 160 -17.72 7.67 -7.63
N TYR A 161 -18.36 6.68 -7.01
CA TYR A 161 -19.49 5.96 -7.62
C TYR A 161 -20.75 6.82 -7.78
N GLY A 162 -21.06 7.64 -6.78
CA GLY A 162 -22.28 8.45 -6.74
C GLY A 162 -22.26 9.68 -7.66
N ILE A 163 -21.08 10.18 -8.03
CA ILE A 163 -20.95 11.31 -8.96
C ILE A 163 -21.52 10.97 -10.35
N ASP A 164 -21.40 9.72 -10.78
CA ASP A 164 -21.87 9.26 -12.09
C ASP A 164 -23.32 8.73 -12.09
N ALA A 165 -23.97 8.56 -10.93
CA ALA A 165 -25.17 7.73 -10.83
C ALA A 165 -26.43 8.39 -10.27
N ASP A 166 -26.44 9.67 -9.83
CA ASP A 166 -27.59 10.26 -9.09
C ASP A 166 -28.13 9.34 -7.97
N ALA A 167 -27.20 8.62 -7.33
CA ALA A 167 -27.54 7.48 -6.49
C ALA A 167 -28.12 7.95 -5.14
N ASN A 168 -29.40 7.68 -4.94
CA ASN A 168 -30.02 7.68 -3.63
C ASN A 168 -30.23 6.22 -3.20
N GLY A 169 -29.79 5.88 -2.00
CA GLY A 169 -29.99 4.51 -1.50
C GLY A 169 -28.95 4.06 -0.49
N THR A 170 -28.97 2.77 -0.19
CA THR A 170 -27.98 2.15 0.69
C THR A 170 -26.99 1.35 -0.17
N VAL A 171 -25.71 1.60 0.03
CA VAL A 171 -24.63 0.91 -0.66
C VAL A 171 -23.74 0.17 0.34
N LEU A 172 -23.21 -0.97 -0.08
CA LEU A 172 -22.18 -1.70 0.65
C LEU A 172 -20.87 -1.49 -0.11
N VAL A 173 -19.87 -0.95 0.59
CA VAL A 173 -18.50 -0.85 0.12
C VAL A 173 -17.72 -2.02 0.69
N TYR A 174 -17.18 -2.84 -0.20
CA TYR A 174 -16.33 -3.99 0.14
C TYR A 174 -14.91 -3.66 -0.33
N ASP A 175 -14.03 -3.36 0.62
CA ASP A 175 -12.65 -2.99 0.37
C ASP A 175 -11.70 -4.06 0.92
N LEU A 176 -11.14 -4.87 0.02
CA LEU A 176 -10.10 -5.85 0.33
C LEU A 176 -8.77 -5.32 -0.21
N GLY A 177 -8.07 -4.61 0.65
CA GLY A 177 -6.78 -4.00 0.34
C GLY A 177 -5.60 -4.97 0.47
N GLY A 178 -4.39 -4.40 0.40
CA GLY A 178 -3.17 -5.18 0.60
C GLY A 178 -2.87 -5.53 2.06
N GLY A 179 -3.46 -4.81 3.02
CA GLY A 179 -3.17 -4.97 4.45
C GLY A 179 -4.40 -5.01 5.35
N THR A 180 -5.55 -4.58 4.86
CA THR A 180 -6.81 -4.53 5.62
C THR A 180 -7.97 -4.98 4.75
N PHE A 181 -8.99 -5.47 5.40
CA PHE A 181 -10.29 -5.78 4.82
C PHE A 181 -11.35 -4.95 5.54
N ASP A 182 -12.09 -4.14 4.78
CA ASP A 182 -13.12 -3.25 5.31
C ASP A 182 -14.44 -3.46 4.56
N VAL A 183 -15.53 -3.57 5.33
CA VAL A 183 -16.91 -3.58 4.82
C VAL A 183 -17.66 -2.45 5.47
N THR A 184 -18.22 -1.56 4.66
CA THR A 184 -18.94 -0.39 5.17
C THR A 184 -20.29 -0.28 4.47
N ILE A 185 -21.35 -0.11 5.26
CA ILE A 185 -22.69 0.21 4.77
C ILE A 185 -22.88 1.71 4.88
N LEU A 186 -23.16 2.34 3.73
CA LEU A 186 -23.38 3.77 3.60
C LEU A 186 -24.78 4.02 3.07
N LYS A 187 -25.45 5.04 3.63
CA LYS A 187 -26.65 5.62 3.05
C LYS A 187 -26.27 6.89 2.29
N ILE A 188 -26.73 6.97 1.06
CA ILE A 188 -26.54 8.12 0.17
C ILE A 188 -27.90 8.83 -0.01
N ALA A 189 -27.93 10.12 0.23
CA ALA A 189 -29.08 10.96 0.01
C ALA A 189 -28.63 12.29 -0.64
N GLY A 190 -28.63 12.34 -1.97
CA GLY A 190 -28.06 13.45 -2.72
C GLY A 190 -26.57 13.61 -2.46
N THR A 191 -26.17 14.69 -1.80
CA THR A 191 -24.77 14.98 -1.44
C THR A 191 -24.39 14.53 -0.01
N GLU A 192 -25.33 13.94 0.72
CA GLU A 192 -25.10 13.47 2.10
C GLU A 192 -24.74 12.00 2.10
N PHE A 193 -23.68 11.67 2.83
CA PHE A 193 -23.16 10.31 3.01
C PHE A 193 -23.13 9.98 4.50
N GLU A 194 -23.95 9.05 4.91
CA GLU A 194 -24.06 8.59 6.29
C GLU A 194 -23.48 7.16 6.42
N VAL A 195 -22.48 6.97 7.26
CA VAL A 195 -21.98 5.63 7.63
C VAL A 195 -22.96 4.99 8.59
N ILE A 196 -23.65 3.93 8.15
CA ILE A 196 -24.61 3.18 8.99
C ILE A 196 -23.87 2.16 9.85
N ALA A 197 -22.94 1.42 9.25
CA ALA A 197 -22.13 0.43 9.95
C ALA A 197 -20.81 0.21 9.22
N THR A 198 -19.77 -0.13 9.97
CA THR A 198 -18.48 -0.56 9.43
C THR A 198 -17.95 -1.71 10.27
N ASP A 199 -17.36 -2.71 9.63
CA ASP A 199 -16.67 -3.84 10.24
C ASP A 199 -15.54 -4.28 9.30
N GLY A 200 -14.68 -5.19 9.75
CA GLY A 200 -13.58 -5.67 8.94
C GLY A 200 -12.48 -6.34 9.76
N ASP A 201 -11.37 -6.65 9.09
CA ASP A 201 -10.19 -7.21 9.72
C ASP A 201 -8.96 -6.34 9.35
N ARG A 202 -8.32 -5.80 10.39
CA ARG A 202 -7.15 -4.91 10.26
C ARG A 202 -5.87 -5.61 9.84
N ASN A 203 -5.88 -6.95 9.90
CA ASN A 203 -4.74 -7.80 9.60
C ASN A 203 -5.04 -8.81 8.49
N LEU A 204 -6.06 -8.55 7.66
CA LEU A 204 -6.43 -9.37 6.52
C LEU A 204 -6.30 -8.56 5.24
N GLY A 205 -5.43 -9.02 4.34
CA GLY A 205 -5.24 -8.38 3.04
C GLY A 205 -4.34 -9.20 2.13
N GLY A 206 -3.99 -8.62 0.99
CA GLY A 206 -3.13 -9.27 0.00
C GLY A 206 -1.80 -9.77 0.56
N PHE A 207 -1.23 -9.05 1.53
CA PHE A 207 -0.02 -9.45 2.24
C PHE A 207 -0.19 -10.75 3.03
N ASP A 208 -1.34 -10.94 3.68
CA ASP A 208 -1.61 -12.11 4.49
C ASP A 208 -1.86 -13.33 3.59
N PHE A 209 -2.47 -13.13 2.42
CA PHE A 209 -2.55 -14.16 1.39
C PHE A 209 -1.17 -14.52 0.82
N ASP A 210 -0.27 -13.54 0.64
CA ASP A 210 1.10 -13.82 0.22
C ASP A 210 1.85 -14.63 1.27
N ASN A 211 1.68 -14.33 2.56
CA ASN A 211 2.29 -15.11 3.65
C ASN A 211 1.76 -16.55 3.70
N ALA A 212 0.46 -16.74 3.55
CA ALA A 212 -0.14 -18.08 3.51
C ALA A 212 0.40 -18.89 2.31
N LEU A 213 0.47 -18.24 1.14
CA LEU A 213 1.02 -18.89 -0.06
C LEU A 213 2.52 -19.15 0.08
N MET A 214 3.27 -18.23 0.66
CA MET A 214 4.70 -18.38 0.94
C MET A 214 4.95 -19.59 1.85
N SER A 215 4.17 -19.76 2.92
CA SER A 215 4.27 -20.92 3.81
C SER A 215 3.98 -22.23 3.08
N TYR A 216 2.94 -22.26 2.25
CA TYR A 216 2.61 -23.43 1.40
C TYR A 216 3.75 -23.76 0.43
N LEU A 217 4.28 -22.76 -0.27
CA LEU A 217 5.39 -22.94 -1.22
C LEU A 217 6.64 -23.45 -0.53
N ASN A 218 6.97 -22.93 0.66
CA ASN A 218 8.12 -23.36 1.45
C ASN A 218 8.02 -24.86 1.80
N GLU A 219 6.86 -25.32 2.26
CA GLU A 219 6.64 -26.74 2.56
C GLU A 219 6.79 -27.62 1.33
N GLU A 220 6.30 -27.19 0.17
CA GLU A 220 6.46 -27.95 -1.09
C GLU A 220 7.91 -27.98 -1.58
N LEU A 221 8.66 -26.90 -1.38
CA LEU A 221 10.09 -26.82 -1.69
C LEU A 221 10.92 -27.73 -0.75
N LYS A 222 10.61 -27.77 0.54
CA LYS A 222 11.27 -28.66 1.52
C LYS A 222 11.07 -30.14 1.16
N LYS A 223 9.93 -30.54 0.64
CA LYS A 223 9.69 -31.90 0.13
C LYS A 223 10.63 -32.29 -1.03
N GLN A 224 11.14 -31.30 -1.76
CA GLN A 224 12.10 -31.49 -2.86
C GLN A 224 13.55 -31.38 -2.38
N GLY A 225 13.80 -31.21 -1.07
CA GLY A 225 15.12 -31.06 -0.47
C GLY A 225 15.68 -29.65 -0.47
N ALA A 226 14.85 -28.62 -0.72
CA ALA A 226 15.25 -27.23 -0.56
C ALA A 226 15.48 -26.88 0.93
N PRO A 227 16.34 -25.91 1.23
CA PRO A 227 16.45 -25.36 2.58
C PRO A 227 15.14 -24.70 3.01
N ASP A 228 14.95 -24.53 4.33
CA ASP A 228 13.83 -23.76 4.85
C ASP A 228 14.04 -22.27 4.51
N ALA A 229 13.29 -21.77 3.55
CA ALA A 229 13.43 -20.40 3.08
C ALA A 229 12.91 -19.37 4.10
N LEU A 230 12.15 -19.79 5.12
CA LEU A 230 11.66 -18.89 6.17
C LEU A 230 12.71 -18.61 7.26
N GLU A 231 13.79 -19.40 7.30
CA GLU A 231 14.92 -19.22 8.24
C GLU A 231 16.04 -18.33 7.67
N ASP A 232 15.99 -18.01 6.37
CA ASP A 232 16.98 -17.16 5.70
C ASP A 232 16.30 -15.91 5.14
N VAL A 233 16.76 -14.73 5.52
CA VAL A 233 16.13 -13.45 5.18
C VAL A 233 16.10 -13.21 3.66
N ALA A 234 17.17 -13.56 2.95
CA ALA A 234 17.25 -13.37 1.50
C ALA A 234 16.36 -14.38 0.75
N LEU A 235 16.37 -15.64 1.17
CA LEU A 235 15.49 -16.67 0.60
C LEU A 235 14.02 -16.37 0.88
N MET A 236 13.70 -15.91 2.09
CA MET A 236 12.35 -15.50 2.47
C MET A 236 11.84 -14.33 1.60
N ALA A 237 12.68 -13.31 1.37
CA ALA A 237 12.32 -12.19 0.51
C ALA A 237 12.08 -12.63 -0.94
N SER A 238 12.95 -13.51 -1.47
CA SER A 238 12.79 -14.09 -2.81
C SER A 238 11.51 -14.94 -2.90
N LEU A 239 11.23 -15.77 -1.90
CA LEU A 239 10.03 -16.60 -1.88
C LEU A 239 8.75 -15.76 -1.80
N ARG A 240 8.77 -14.65 -1.06
CA ARG A 240 7.66 -13.68 -0.97
C ARG A 240 7.36 -13.07 -2.33
N GLU A 241 8.36 -12.64 -3.07
CA GLU A 241 8.19 -12.12 -4.44
C GLU A 241 7.52 -13.14 -5.35
N LYS A 242 7.95 -14.41 -5.28
CA LYS A 242 7.36 -15.51 -6.04
C LYS A 242 5.92 -15.81 -5.63
N ALA A 243 5.61 -15.74 -4.34
CA ALA A 243 4.26 -15.91 -3.81
C ALA A 243 3.32 -14.80 -4.31
N GLU A 244 3.73 -13.51 -4.21
CA GLU A 244 2.96 -12.39 -4.73
C GLU A 244 2.72 -12.51 -6.24
N PHE A 245 3.75 -12.88 -7.01
CA PHE A 245 3.61 -13.11 -8.45
C PHE A 245 2.64 -14.24 -8.76
N ALA A 246 2.75 -15.36 -8.06
CA ALA A 246 1.86 -16.51 -8.24
C ALA A 246 0.41 -16.15 -7.88
N LYS A 247 0.18 -15.42 -6.77
CA LYS A 247 -1.15 -14.90 -6.37
C LYS A 247 -1.76 -14.06 -7.49
N LYS A 248 -1.01 -13.10 -8.02
CA LYS A 248 -1.47 -12.22 -9.11
C LYS A 248 -1.79 -13.02 -10.38
N ALA A 249 -0.93 -13.96 -10.78
CA ALA A 249 -1.15 -14.80 -11.95
C ALA A 249 -2.42 -15.66 -11.80
N LEU A 250 -2.64 -16.24 -10.61
CA LEU A 250 -3.81 -17.08 -10.32
C LEU A 250 -5.15 -16.33 -10.35
N SER A 251 -5.15 -15.01 -10.36
CA SER A 251 -6.35 -14.21 -10.60
C SER A 251 -6.83 -14.26 -12.05
N THR A 252 -5.96 -14.62 -12.98
CA THR A 252 -6.27 -14.68 -14.42
C THR A 252 -6.16 -16.07 -15.02
N VAL A 253 -5.31 -16.94 -14.46
CA VAL A 253 -5.11 -18.31 -14.93
C VAL A 253 -5.39 -19.33 -13.83
N PRO A 254 -5.94 -20.51 -14.15
CA PRO A 254 -6.29 -21.51 -13.15
C PRO A 254 -5.08 -22.20 -12.50
N LYS A 255 -3.90 -22.09 -13.09
CA LYS A 255 -2.65 -22.73 -12.63
C LYS A 255 -1.44 -21.87 -12.99
N THR A 256 -0.45 -21.84 -12.12
CA THR A 256 0.84 -21.21 -12.37
C THR A 256 1.99 -22.10 -11.86
N ASN A 257 3.18 -21.91 -12.44
CA ASN A 257 4.39 -22.60 -12.00
C ASN A 257 5.25 -21.60 -11.21
N VAL A 258 5.81 -22.06 -10.10
CA VAL A 258 6.75 -21.27 -9.30
C VAL A 258 8.13 -21.91 -9.41
N GLN A 259 9.11 -21.10 -9.83
CA GLN A 259 10.53 -21.48 -9.85
C GLN A 259 11.24 -20.79 -8.71
N PHE A 260 12.04 -21.53 -7.97
CA PHE A 260 12.80 -21.06 -6.84
C PHE A 260 14.24 -21.57 -6.91
N SER A 261 15.21 -20.75 -6.53
CA SER A 261 16.61 -21.12 -6.54
C SER A 261 17.20 -20.89 -5.15
N ALA A 262 17.90 -21.90 -4.63
CA ALA A 262 18.62 -21.82 -3.38
C ALA A 262 19.87 -22.74 -3.44
N ASN A 263 21.00 -22.30 -2.90
CA ASN A 263 22.24 -23.06 -2.83
C ASN A 263 22.68 -23.65 -4.19
N ASP A 264 22.65 -22.83 -5.24
CA ASP A 264 22.98 -23.21 -6.63
C ASP A 264 22.09 -24.34 -7.20
N GLN A 265 20.98 -24.62 -6.58
CA GLN A 265 19.98 -25.59 -7.07
C GLN A 265 18.67 -24.88 -7.47
N HIS A 266 18.00 -25.46 -8.48
CA HIS A 266 16.73 -24.96 -8.98
C HIS A 266 15.62 -25.92 -8.60
N TYR A 267 14.58 -25.39 -8.02
CA TYR A 267 13.37 -26.10 -7.61
C TYR A 267 12.18 -25.59 -8.40
N GLN A 268 11.23 -26.46 -8.66
CA GLN A 268 10.01 -26.07 -9.37
C GLN A 268 8.78 -26.67 -8.68
N ILE A 269 7.83 -25.81 -8.35
CA ILE A 269 6.50 -26.23 -7.91
C ILE A 269 5.58 -26.17 -9.11
N GLY A 270 5.21 -27.34 -9.59
CA GLY A 270 4.57 -27.53 -10.89
C GLY A 270 3.06 -27.38 -10.92
N ARG A 271 2.37 -26.81 -9.93
CA ARG A 271 0.92 -26.51 -9.96
C ARG A 271 0.48 -25.90 -8.62
N ALA A 272 0.59 -24.58 -8.44
CA ALA A 272 -0.31 -23.91 -7.51
C ALA A 272 -1.66 -23.73 -8.22
N SER A 273 -2.77 -24.18 -7.65
CA SER A 273 -4.11 -23.95 -8.17
C SER A 273 -4.92 -23.20 -7.11
N CYS A 274 -5.79 -22.26 -7.52
CA CYS A 274 -6.71 -21.55 -6.65
C CYS A 274 -7.67 -22.46 -5.83
N ARG A 275 -7.71 -23.77 -6.13
CA ARG A 275 -8.58 -24.75 -5.45
C ARG A 275 -7.88 -25.56 -4.36
N GLU A 276 -6.57 -25.45 -4.22
CA GLU A 276 -5.83 -26.13 -3.15
C GLU A 276 -5.67 -25.19 -1.97
N ARG A 277 -6.74 -25.16 -1.16
CA ARG A 277 -6.84 -24.72 0.24
C ARG A 277 -5.99 -23.50 0.64
N VAL A 278 -6.57 -22.34 0.53
CA VAL A 278 -6.38 -21.27 1.50
C VAL A 278 -7.53 -21.33 2.49
#